data_c8db367d8b7d8bfcd405e4d3aaf6f054
#
_entry.id   c8db367d8b7d8bfcd405e4d3aaf6f054
#
_cell.length_a   1.000
_cell.length_b   1.000
_cell.length_c   1.000
_cell.angle_alpha   90.00
_cell.angle_beta   90.00
_cell.angle_gamma   90.00
#
_symmetry.space_group_name_H-M   'P 1'
#
loop_
_entity.id
_entity.type
_entity.pdbx_description
1 polymer ?
#
loop_
_entity_poly.entity_id
_entity_poly.type
_entity_poly.pdbx_seq_one_letter_code
_entity_poly.pdbx_strand_id
1 'polypeptide(L)'
;MTASAKAVQESQASRHQQEEAYPRAPYAWYVVGVLTFVYVFSFIDRQILNLLVRPIQRDLGISDTLMGLLSGLAFAVFYTFFGIPLGRLADSKSRRGIIAVGFAFWSLFTAGCGLAKNFIQLLLMRMGVGIGEAALSPAAYSLITDYFPPKRRATAISIYSMGIYIGSGLALIIGGLVARFATAQEAWNLPIVGETRPWQVVFFIVGMPGVLLALLMYTVREPIRRGVRSVKATDGKPAVEQTPMREVIAYLKANWMTFLCHNVGFALLSFSSYGASAWIPTMFVRRYGWTEAAIGQAYGLIVAIASTLGVVAGGRLADWMTERGSRDATLRVGLMASVMWFPFGMAYPLMSEASWAIALLIPAAFLASAPFGVAPAAIQQMMPNPMRGQASAIYLFVVNLIGLGLGPLVVAMTTDFVFKDKQMVHYSLLIVGTLAHLVSTALLWVGIKPFLKSLDRLKEWTVNQA
;
A
#
# COMPACT_ATOMS: atom_id res chain seq x y z
N MET A 1 29.06 -48.53 -16.07
CA MET A 1 28.62 -47.18 -16.51
C MET A 1 29.70 -46.63 -17.41
N THR A 2 29.38 -46.39 -18.67
CA THR A 2 30.33 -45.92 -19.68
C THR A 2 30.74 -44.47 -19.41
N ALA A 3 31.94 -44.05 -19.72
CA ALA A 3 32.46 -42.69 -19.55
C ALA A 3 31.52 -41.61 -20.14
N SER A 4 30.80 -41.96 -21.18
CA SER A 4 29.76 -41.12 -21.82
C SER A 4 28.57 -40.86 -20.88
N ALA A 5 28.10 -41.84 -20.11
CA ALA A 5 26.99 -41.68 -19.16
C ALA A 5 27.36 -40.75 -17.97
N LYS A 6 28.63 -40.84 -17.53
CA LYS A 6 29.17 -39.98 -16.46
C LYS A 6 29.32 -38.53 -16.90
N ALA A 7 29.79 -38.29 -18.13
CA ALA A 7 29.88 -36.95 -18.72
C ALA A 7 28.53 -36.29 -18.97
N VAL A 8 27.49 -37.05 -19.35
CA VAL A 8 26.12 -36.57 -19.51
C VAL A 8 25.52 -36.25 -18.13
N GLN A 9 25.76 -37.06 -17.10
CA GLN A 9 25.29 -36.79 -15.74
C GLN A 9 25.98 -35.57 -15.11
N GLU A 10 27.28 -35.38 -15.31
CA GLU A 10 28.04 -34.20 -14.88
C GLU A 10 27.60 -32.94 -15.62
N SER A 11 27.34 -33.05 -16.93
CA SER A 11 26.78 -31.95 -17.73
C SER A 11 25.35 -31.59 -17.32
N GLN A 12 24.53 -32.56 -16.95
CA GLN A 12 23.18 -32.31 -16.42
C GLN A 12 23.24 -31.72 -15.01
N ALA A 13 24.09 -32.20 -14.13
CA ALA A 13 24.31 -31.67 -12.79
C ALA A 13 24.86 -30.22 -12.83
N SER A 14 25.79 -29.92 -13.73
CA SER A 14 26.31 -28.56 -13.91
C SER A 14 25.29 -27.62 -14.53
N ARG A 15 24.43 -28.09 -15.43
CA ARG A 15 23.28 -27.32 -15.94
C ARG A 15 22.24 -27.05 -14.84
N HIS A 16 21.91 -28.06 -14.01
CA HIS A 16 21.03 -27.87 -12.85
C HIS A 16 21.63 -26.90 -11.81
N GLN A 17 22.94 -26.98 -11.54
CA GLN A 17 23.60 -26.01 -10.65
C GLN A 17 23.66 -24.59 -11.23
N GLN A 18 23.80 -24.41 -12.54
CA GLN A 18 23.71 -23.09 -13.19
C GLN A 18 22.27 -22.54 -13.20
N GLU A 19 21.26 -23.40 -13.36
CA GLU A 19 19.85 -23.01 -13.25
C GLU A 19 19.44 -22.67 -11.80
N GLU A 20 20.11 -23.20 -10.79
CA GLU A 20 19.88 -22.90 -9.37
C GLU A 20 20.64 -21.65 -8.87
N ALA A 21 21.62 -21.14 -9.61
CA ALA A 21 22.38 -19.98 -9.18
C ALA A 21 21.53 -18.69 -9.21
N TYR A 22 21.42 -18.03 -8.04
CA TYR A 22 20.79 -16.71 -7.97
C TYR A 22 21.65 -15.65 -8.68
N PRO A 23 21.03 -14.58 -9.23
CA PRO A 23 21.78 -13.47 -9.78
C PRO A 23 22.77 -12.89 -8.76
N ARG A 24 23.86 -12.26 -9.26
CA ARG A 24 24.87 -11.63 -8.39
C ARG A 24 24.23 -10.65 -7.41
N ALA A 25 24.59 -10.74 -6.14
CA ALA A 25 23.98 -9.94 -5.07
C ALA A 25 23.94 -8.42 -5.36
N PRO A 26 24.98 -7.76 -5.89
CA PRO A 26 24.89 -6.32 -6.21
C PRO A 26 23.80 -6.00 -7.23
N TYR A 27 23.63 -6.85 -8.25
CA TYR A 27 22.60 -6.65 -9.25
C TYR A 27 21.19 -6.92 -8.69
N ALA A 28 21.03 -7.93 -7.84
CA ALA A 28 19.76 -8.19 -7.16
C ALA A 28 19.32 -6.98 -6.29
N TRP A 29 20.25 -6.37 -5.56
CA TRP A 29 20.00 -5.17 -4.78
C TRP A 29 19.71 -3.93 -5.65
N TYR A 30 20.40 -3.80 -6.79
CA TYR A 30 20.05 -2.77 -7.79
C TYR A 30 18.59 -2.89 -8.23
N VAL A 31 18.13 -4.12 -8.53
CA VAL A 31 16.74 -4.37 -8.92
C VAL A 31 15.76 -3.97 -7.81
N VAL A 32 16.06 -4.30 -6.54
CA VAL A 32 15.24 -3.85 -5.41
C VAL A 32 15.22 -2.32 -5.34
N GLY A 33 16.37 -1.66 -5.54
CA GLY A 33 16.46 -0.20 -5.58
C GLY A 33 15.58 0.41 -6.68
N VAL A 34 15.61 -0.13 -7.90
CA VAL A 34 14.74 0.30 -9.00
C VAL A 34 13.26 0.10 -8.66
N LEU A 35 12.88 -1.08 -8.15
CA LEU A 35 11.50 -1.36 -7.78
C LEU A 35 11.01 -0.45 -6.64
N THR A 36 11.86 -0.19 -5.64
CA THR A 36 11.55 0.75 -4.55
C THR A 36 11.38 2.17 -5.07
N PHE A 37 12.23 2.60 -5.99
CA PHE A 37 12.11 3.91 -6.65
C PHE A 37 10.77 4.05 -7.40
N VAL A 38 10.39 3.04 -8.21
CA VAL A 38 9.09 3.01 -8.90
C VAL A 38 7.94 3.05 -7.89
N TYR A 39 8.09 2.36 -6.75
CA TYR A 39 7.08 2.36 -5.69
C TYR A 39 6.95 3.73 -5.01
N VAL A 40 8.07 4.38 -4.71
CA VAL A 40 8.08 5.78 -4.22
C VAL A 40 7.34 6.69 -5.20
N PHE A 41 7.59 6.53 -6.51
CA PHE A 41 6.94 7.33 -7.54
C PHE A 41 5.41 7.15 -7.54
N SER A 42 4.91 5.92 -7.36
CA SER A 42 3.47 5.66 -7.27
C SER A 42 2.82 6.38 -6.07
N PHE A 43 3.54 6.50 -4.95
CA PHE A 43 3.05 7.26 -3.80
C PHE A 43 3.06 8.77 -4.02
N ILE A 44 3.97 9.30 -4.85
CA ILE A 44 3.95 10.72 -5.25
C ILE A 44 2.64 11.00 -6.00
N ASP A 45 2.27 10.16 -6.96
CA ASP A 45 1.05 10.31 -7.75
C ASP A 45 -0.24 10.19 -6.91
N ARG A 46 -0.21 9.40 -5.84
CA ARG A 46 -1.35 9.29 -4.91
C ARG A 46 -1.49 10.50 -4.00
N GLN A 47 -0.40 10.88 -3.36
CA GLN A 47 -0.43 11.86 -2.26
C GLN A 47 -0.54 13.31 -2.75
N ILE A 48 -0.13 13.58 -3.99
CA ILE A 48 -0.19 14.95 -4.55
C ILE A 48 -1.59 15.54 -4.50
N LEU A 49 -2.62 14.72 -4.75
CA LEU A 49 -4.02 15.14 -4.71
C LEU A 49 -4.43 15.70 -3.34
N ASN A 50 -3.88 15.11 -2.25
CA ASN A 50 -4.21 15.50 -0.88
C ASN A 50 -3.71 16.92 -0.52
N LEU A 51 -2.69 17.41 -1.23
CA LEU A 51 -2.19 18.79 -1.10
C LEU A 51 -2.95 19.77 -1.98
N LEU A 52 -3.65 19.29 -3.00
CA LEU A 52 -4.33 20.11 -4.00
C LEU A 52 -5.84 20.23 -3.75
N VAL A 53 -6.34 19.77 -2.59
CA VAL A 53 -7.79 19.77 -2.28
C VAL A 53 -8.40 21.14 -2.47
N ARG A 54 -7.84 22.19 -1.84
CA ARG A 54 -8.41 23.56 -1.90
C ARG A 54 -8.41 24.16 -3.30
N PRO A 55 -7.27 24.19 -4.04
CA PRO A 55 -7.29 24.75 -5.40
C PRO A 55 -8.22 23.99 -6.34
N ILE A 56 -8.31 22.67 -6.27
CA ILE A 56 -9.23 21.87 -7.10
C ILE A 56 -10.68 22.18 -6.73
N GLN A 57 -11.02 22.26 -5.46
CA GLN A 57 -12.36 22.58 -5.01
C GLN A 57 -12.81 23.97 -5.45
N ARG A 58 -11.92 24.96 -5.35
CA ARG A 58 -12.21 26.31 -5.79
C ARG A 58 -12.51 26.38 -7.28
N ASP A 59 -11.73 25.67 -8.08
CA ASP A 59 -11.79 25.76 -9.53
C ASP A 59 -12.89 24.89 -10.16
N LEU A 60 -13.17 23.72 -9.57
CA LEU A 60 -14.20 22.80 -10.07
C LEU A 60 -15.54 22.90 -9.33
N GLY A 61 -15.63 23.69 -8.26
CA GLY A 61 -16.87 23.89 -7.48
C GLY A 61 -17.35 22.62 -6.76
N ILE A 62 -16.44 21.72 -6.34
CA ILE A 62 -16.78 20.42 -5.77
C ILE A 62 -16.70 20.41 -4.24
N SER A 63 -17.46 19.47 -3.63
CA SER A 63 -17.53 19.28 -2.18
C SER A 63 -16.35 18.47 -1.63
N ASP A 64 -16.22 18.41 -0.29
CA ASP A 64 -15.26 17.54 0.37
C ASP A 64 -15.55 16.07 0.05
N THR A 65 -16.83 15.67 -0.02
CA THR A 65 -17.25 14.31 -0.39
C THR A 65 -16.75 13.91 -1.77
N LEU A 66 -16.86 14.78 -2.77
CA LEU A 66 -16.34 14.50 -4.12
C LEU A 66 -14.80 14.43 -4.13
N MET A 67 -14.11 15.24 -3.32
CA MET A 67 -12.66 15.12 -3.13
C MET A 67 -12.28 13.81 -2.43
N GLY A 68 -13.02 13.40 -1.39
CA GLY A 68 -12.82 12.11 -0.71
C GLY A 68 -13.05 10.93 -1.65
N LEU A 69 -14.02 11.01 -2.57
CA LEU A 69 -14.24 10.03 -3.63
C LEU A 69 -13.02 9.92 -4.57
N LEU A 70 -12.47 11.05 -5.01
CA LEU A 70 -11.27 11.09 -5.87
C LEU A 70 -10.02 10.55 -5.18
N SER A 71 -9.81 10.90 -3.91
CA SER A 71 -8.62 10.49 -3.13
C SER A 71 -8.66 9.02 -2.71
N GLY A 72 -9.86 8.48 -2.49
CA GLY A 72 -10.07 7.14 -1.93
C GLY A 72 -10.72 6.19 -2.92
N LEU A 73 -12.05 6.16 -2.95
CA LEU A 73 -12.83 5.08 -3.56
C LEU A 73 -12.60 4.93 -5.07
N ALA A 74 -12.50 6.04 -5.80
CA ALA A 74 -12.28 6.02 -7.24
C ALA A 74 -10.98 5.30 -7.63
N PHE A 75 -9.93 5.54 -6.87
CA PHE A 75 -8.66 4.86 -7.05
C PHE A 75 -8.72 3.41 -6.53
N ALA A 76 -9.18 3.21 -5.29
CA ALA A 76 -9.11 1.93 -4.58
C ALA A 76 -9.90 0.81 -5.27
N VAL A 77 -11.08 1.11 -5.80
CA VAL A 77 -11.90 0.14 -6.53
C VAL A 77 -11.14 -0.40 -7.74
N PHE A 78 -10.65 0.48 -8.60
CA PHE A 78 -9.96 0.06 -9.83
C PHE A 78 -8.60 -0.59 -9.53
N TYR A 79 -7.83 -0.04 -8.58
CA TYR A 79 -6.60 -0.66 -8.09
C TYR A 79 -6.81 -2.10 -7.60
N THR A 80 -7.86 -2.32 -6.82
CA THR A 80 -8.12 -3.62 -6.19
C THR A 80 -8.65 -4.64 -7.20
N PHE A 81 -9.64 -4.25 -8.03
CA PHE A 81 -10.21 -5.16 -9.02
C PHE A 81 -9.22 -5.52 -10.14
N PHE A 82 -8.48 -4.56 -10.66
CA PHE A 82 -7.48 -4.81 -11.70
C PHE A 82 -6.21 -5.48 -11.16
N GLY A 83 -5.94 -5.40 -9.86
CA GLY A 83 -4.84 -6.14 -9.22
C GLY A 83 -4.92 -7.65 -9.42
N ILE A 84 -6.14 -8.22 -9.48
CA ILE A 84 -6.35 -9.66 -9.69
C ILE A 84 -5.93 -10.10 -11.11
N PRO A 85 -6.46 -9.54 -12.21
CA PRO A 85 -6.05 -9.94 -13.56
C PRO A 85 -4.59 -9.58 -13.87
N LEU A 86 -4.09 -8.45 -13.39
CA LEU A 86 -2.70 -8.05 -13.58
C LEU A 86 -1.72 -8.93 -12.79
N GLY A 87 -2.10 -9.39 -11.60
CA GLY A 87 -1.36 -10.40 -10.86
C GLY A 87 -1.26 -11.71 -11.63
N ARG A 88 -2.36 -12.21 -12.19
CA ARG A 88 -2.37 -13.41 -13.06
C ARG A 88 -1.52 -13.21 -14.33
N LEU A 89 -1.57 -12.02 -14.91
CA LEU A 89 -0.73 -11.68 -16.05
C LEU A 89 0.76 -11.72 -15.67
N ALA A 90 1.11 -11.25 -14.47
CA ALA A 90 2.46 -11.32 -13.94
C ALA A 90 2.96 -12.75 -13.71
N ASP A 91 2.06 -13.73 -13.51
CA ASP A 91 2.42 -15.14 -13.41
C ASP A 91 2.82 -15.76 -14.74
N SER A 92 2.37 -15.23 -15.88
CA SER A 92 2.58 -15.81 -17.21
C SER A 92 3.46 -14.97 -18.14
N LYS A 93 3.46 -13.65 -18.00
CA LYS A 93 4.17 -12.70 -18.89
C LYS A 93 5.37 -12.06 -18.21
N SER A 94 6.16 -11.27 -18.97
CA SER A 94 7.31 -10.53 -18.43
C SER A 94 6.87 -9.52 -17.35
N ARG A 95 7.33 -9.73 -16.11
CA ARG A 95 6.99 -8.88 -14.96
C ARG A 95 7.58 -7.49 -15.10
N ARG A 96 8.83 -7.38 -15.60
CA ARG A 96 9.45 -6.09 -15.92
C ARG A 96 8.63 -5.29 -16.94
N GLY A 97 8.13 -5.98 -17.99
CA GLY A 97 7.30 -5.36 -19.03
C GLY A 97 5.95 -4.88 -18.47
N ILE A 98 5.31 -5.69 -17.62
CA ILE A 98 4.05 -5.33 -16.93
C ILE A 98 4.25 -4.09 -16.06
N ILE A 99 5.34 -4.02 -15.28
CA ILE A 99 5.64 -2.84 -14.45
C ILE A 99 5.95 -1.64 -15.34
N ALA A 100 6.74 -1.79 -16.41
CA ALA A 100 7.07 -0.68 -17.32
C ALA A 100 5.83 -0.08 -17.97
N VAL A 101 4.95 -0.92 -18.52
CA VAL A 101 3.69 -0.50 -19.16
C VAL A 101 2.76 0.12 -18.10
N GLY A 102 2.61 -0.53 -16.95
CA GLY A 102 1.81 0.00 -15.83
C GLY A 102 2.32 1.36 -15.38
N PHE A 103 3.65 1.52 -15.22
CA PHE A 103 4.27 2.79 -14.81
C PHE A 103 4.02 3.90 -15.83
N ALA A 104 4.28 3.66 -17.10
CA ALA A 104 3.99 4.63 -18.16
C ALA A 104 2.49 4.98 -18.21
N PHE A 105 1.62 3.98 -18.06
CA PHE A 105 0.17 4.14 -18.11
C PHE A 105 -0.33 5.01 -16.95
N TRP A 106 -0.05 4.67 -15.69
CA TRP A 106 -0.53 5.50 -14.58
C TRP A 106 0.07 6.90 -14.60
N SER A 107 1.35 7.05 -14.98
CA SER A 107 1.99 8.36 -15.10
C SER A 107 1.34 9.23 -16.17
N LEU A 108 0.95 8.62 -17.31
CA LEU A 108 0.20 9.32 -18.36
C LEU A 108 -1.18 9.77 -17.83
N PHE A 109 -1.88 8.93 -17.07
CA PHE A 109 -3.17 9.31 -16.47
C PHE A 109 -3.00 10.35 -15.35
N THR A 110 -1.90 10.30 -14.59
CA THR A 110 -1.54 11.37 -13.64
C THR A 110 -1.35 12.70 -14.36
N ALA A 111 -0.56 12.74 -15.45
CA ALA A 111 -0.44 13.93 -16.27
C ALA A 111 -1.79 14.35 -16.88
N GLY A 112 -2.61 13.38 -17.29
CA GLY A 112 -3.97 13.59 -17.79
C GLY A 112 -4.91 14.28 -16.79
N CYS A 113 -4.69 14.10 -15.47
CA CYS A 113 -5.40 14.88 -14.46
C CYS A 113 -5.21 16.39 -14.67
N GLY A 114 -4.05 16.82 -15.19
CA GLY A 114 -3.77 18.21 -15.53
C GLY A 114 -4.59 18.75 -16.71
N LEU A 115 -5.23 17.90 -17.50
CA LEU A 115 -6.14 18.30 -18.58
C LEU A 115 -7.60 18.40 -18.14
N ALA A 116 -7.93 17.95 -16.91
CA ALA A 116 -9.30 17.88 -16.43
C ALA A 116 -9.88 19.29 -16.23
N LYS A 117 -11.04 19.54 -16.83
CA LYS A 117 -11.82 20.78 -16.72
C LYS A 117 -13.08 20.65 -15.86
N ASN A 118 -13.40 19.42 -15.46
CA ASN A 118 -14.53 19.10 -14.59
C ASN A 118 -14.26 17.84 -13.75
N PHE A 119 -15.15 17.61 -12.79
CA PHE A 119 -15.05 16.47 -11.86
C PHE A 119 -14.98 15.11 -12.58
N ILE A 120 -15.82 14.88 -13.59
CA ILE A 120 -15.91 13.59 -14.28
C ILE A 120 -14.60 13.25 -15.01
N GLN A 121 -13.99 14.24 -15.67
CA GLN A 121 -12.70 14.04 -16.34
C GLN A 121 -11.62 13.69 -15.31
N LEU A 122 -11.55 14.42 -14.20
CA LEU A 122 -10.60 14.14 -13.12
C LEU A 122 -10.83 12.76 -12.51
N LEU A 123 -12.10 12.36 -12.30
CA LEU A 123 -12.49 11.05 -11.80
C LEU A 123 -12.00 9.93 -12.73
N LEU A 124 -12.24 10.04 -14.03
CA LEU A 124 -11.81 9.04 -15.02
C LEU A 124 -10.28 8.91 -15.07
N MET A 125 -9.57 10.04 -14.98
CA MET A 125 -8.10 10.01 -14.92
C MET A 125 -7.62 9.30 -13.64
N ARG A 126 -8.22 9.55 -12.48
CA ARG A 126 -7.89 8.88 -11.20
C ARG A 126 -8.18 7.37 -11.24
N MET A 127 -9.26 6.95 -11.89
CA MET A 127 -9.54 5.52 -12.15
C MET A 127 -8.42 4.89 -12.99
N GLY A 128 -7.97 5.57 -14.05
CA GLY A 128 -6.85 5.13 -14.89
C GLY A 128 -5.53 4.99 -14.11
N VAL A 129 -5.24 5.94 -13.22
CA VAL A 129 -4.07 5.83 -12.31
C VAL A 129 -4.17 4.55 -11.47
N GLY A 130 -5.34 4.26 -10.87
CA GLY A 130 -5.56 3.04 -10.08
C GLY A 130 -5.34 1.75 -10.88
N ILE A 131 -5.81 1.70 -12.13
CA ILE A 131 -5.60 0.55 -13.04
C ILE A 131 -4.10 0.33 -13.28
N GLY A 132 -3.37 1.39 -13.64
CA GLY A 132 -1.95 1.29 -13.96
C GLY A 132 -1.10 0.85 -12.78
N GLU A 133 -1.34 1.44 -11.59
CA GLU A 133 -0.60 1.12 -10.38
C GLU A 133 -0.86 -0.30 -9.86
N ALA A 134 -2.02 -0.90 -10.18
CA ALA A 134 -2.34 -2.27 -9.81
C ALA A 134 -1.35 -3.30 -10.38
N ALA A 135 -0.62 -2.96 -11.43
CA ALA A 135 0.40 -3.79 -12.06
C ALA A 135 1.68 -3.95 -11.21
N LEU A 136 1.98 -2.97 -10.33
CA LEU A 136 3.29 -2.85 -9.69
C LEU A 136 3.53 -3.93 -8.64
N SER A 137 2.73 -3.95 -7.57
CA SER A 137 3.04 -4.75 -6.37
C SER A 137 3.07 -6.26 -6.62
N PRO A 138 2.12 -6.89 -7.35
CA PRO A 138 2.18 -8.32 -7.61
C PRO A 138 3.42 -8.72 -8.42
N ALA A 139 3.75 -7.94 -9.45
CA ALA A 139 4.91 -8.20 -10.30
C ALA A 139 6.25 -7.96 -9.55
N ALA A 140 6.32 -6.91 -8.72
CA ALA A 140 7.51 -6.59 -7.93
C ALA A 140 7.80 -7.68 -6.88
N TYR A 141 6.81 -8.15 -6.12
CA TYR A 141 6.99 -9.23 -5.16
C TYR A 141 7.45 -10.52 -5.84
N SER A 142 6.89 -10.85 -7.00
CA SER A 142 7.29 -12.01 -7.79
C SER A 142 8.74 -11.89 -8.28
N LEU A 143 9.15 -10.72 -8.80
CA LEU A 143 10.54 -10.46 -9.19
C LEU A 143 11.49 -10.62 -8.03
N ILE A 144 11.24 -9.96 -6.89
CA ILE A 144 12.10 -10.02 -5.71
C ILE A 144 12.27 -11.46 -5.22
N THR A 145 11.19 -12.25 -5.26
CA THR A 145 11.20 -13.65 -4.85
C THR A 145 12.16 -14.49 -5.69
N ASP A 146 12.27 -14.21 -6.98
CA ASP A 146 13.16 -14.93 -7.90
C ASP A 146 14.60 -14.41 -7.89
N TYR A 147 14.81 -13.16 -7.46
CA TYR A 147 16.16 -12.57 -7.33
C TYR A 147 16.88 -12.97 -6.07
N PHE A 148 16.17 -13.34 -4.98
CA PHE A 148 16.77 -13.58 -3.67
C PHE A 148 16.52 -15.00 -3.14
N PRO A 149 17.54 -15.64 -2.56
CA PRO A 149 17.37 -16.91 -1.85
C PRO A 149 16.46 -16.74 -0.62
N PRO A 150 15.81 -17.81 -0.14
CA PRO A 150 14.85 -17.76 0.96
C PRO A 150 15.35 -17.00 2.19
N LYS A 151 16.64 -17.16 2.55
CA LYS A 151 17.28 -16.49 3.71
C LYS A 151 17.33 -14.94 3.61
N ARG A 152 17.34 -14.37 2.40
CA ARG A 152 17.44 -12.91 2.17
C ARG A 152 16.18 -12.29 1.59
N ARG A 153 15.21 -13.11 1.22
CA ARG A 153 13.97 -12.68 0.56
C ARG A 153 13.15 -11.74 1.43
N ALA A 154 12.98 -12.05 2.71
CA ALA A 154 12.24 -11.21 3.65
C ALA A 154 12.86 -9.82 3.76
N THR A 155 14.19 -9.72 3.87
CA THR A 155 14.90 -8.42 3.91
C THR A 155 14.68 -7.61 2.63
N ALA A 156 14.75 -8.23 1.45
CA ALA A 156 14.55 -7.55 0.18
C ALA A 156 13.11 -7.04 0.03
N ILE A 157 12.12 -7.83 0.41
CA ILE A 157 10.71 -7.43 0.44
C ILE A 157 10.49 -6.29 1.44
N SER A 158 11.13 -6.34 2.61
CA SER A 158 11.02 -5.27 3.63
C SER A 158 11.57 -3.94 3.11
N ILE A 159 12.73 -3.95 2.43
CA ILE A 159 13.32 -2.74 1.83
C ILE A 159 12.37 -2.17 0.76
N TYR A 160 11.84 -3.02 -0.11
CA TYR A 160 10.83 -2.60 -1.08
C TYR A 160 9.60 -1.97 -0.39
N SER A 161 9.10 -2.61 0.67
CA SER A 161 7.91 -2.15 1.40
C SER A 161 8.13 -0.85 2.19
N MET A 162 9.38 -0.55 2.62
CA MET A 162 9.71 0.77 3.20
C MET A 162 9.43 1.92 2.23
N GLY A 163 9.44 1.64 0.92
CA GLY A 163 9.06 2.59 -0.11
C GLY A 163 7.66 3.21 0.08
N ILE A 164 6.75 2.53 0.79
CA ILE A 164 5.42 3.06 1.12
C ILE A 164 5.51 4.36 1.95
N TYR A 165 6.23 4.31 3.08
CA TYR A 165 6.29 5.42 4.03
C TYR A 165 7.28 6.49 3.59
N ILE A 166 8.44 6.07 3.10
CA ILE A 166 9.44 6.98 2.51
C ILE A 166 8.82 7.70 1.30
N GLY A 167 8.14 6.94 0.43
CA GLY A 167 7.45 7.48 -0.73
C GLY A 167 6.33 8.44 -0.37
N SER A 168 5.48 8.08 0.60
CA SER A 168 4.40 8.96 1.08
C SER A 168 4.95 10.26 1.68
N GLY A 169 6.01 10.17 2.48
CA GLY A 169 6.65 11.36 3.07
C GLY A 169 7.32 12.25 2.01
N LEU A 170 8.11 11.66 1.10
CA LEU A 170 8.73 12.39 -0.01
C LEU A 170 7.66 13.00 -0.95
N ALA A 171 6.57 12.30 -1.18
CA ALA A 171 5.46 12.78 -1.98
C ALA A 171 4.85 14.08 -1.41
N LEU A 172 4.67 14.14 -0.10
CA LEU A 172 4.16 15.34 0.56
C LEU A 172 5.17 16.49 0.51
N ILE A 173 6.46 16.21 0.73
CA ILE A 173 7.54 17.22 0.66
C ILE A 173 7.67 17.76 -0.77
N ILE A 174 7.86 16.88 -1.74
CA ILE A 174 8.03 17.25 -3.16
C ILE A 174 6.75 17.91 -3.66
N GLY A 175 5.59 17.32 -3.36
CA GLY A 175 4.29 17.85 -3.74
C GLY A 175 4.04 19.27 -3.21
N GLY A 176 4.43 19.53 -1.94
CA GLY A 176 4.35 20.87 -1.37
C GLY A 176 5.27 21.88 -2.08
N LEU A 177 6.49 21.47 -2.44
CA LEU A 177 7.42 22.32 -3.20
C LEU A 177 6.91 22.59 -4.63
N VAL A 178 6.40 21.58 -5.31
CA VAL A 178 5.83 21.71 -6.66
C VAL A 178 4.55 22.56 -6.62
N ALA A 179 3.70 22.40 -5.62
CA ALA A 179 2.53 23.24 -5.43
C ALA A 179 2.92 24.71 -5.22
N ARG A 180 3.93 24.98 -4.40
CA ARG A 180 4.48 26.34 -4.21
C ARG A 180 5.01 26.93 -5.51
N PHE A 181 5.75 26.14 -6.31
CA PHE A 181 6.24 26.58 -7.62
C PHE A 181 5.08 26.90 -8.58
N ALA A 182 4.11 26.01 -8.68
CA ALA A 182 2.98 26.18 -9.58
C ALA A 182 2.09 27.38 -9.20
N THR A 183 1.92 27.68 -7.90
CA THR A 183 1.15 28.82 -7.40
C THR A 183 1.90 30.17 -7.45
N ALA A 184 3.15 30.19 -7.92
CA ALA A 184 3.89 31.43 -8.15
C ALA A 184 3.25 32.31 -9.27
N GLN A 185 2.39 31.72 -10.10
CA GLN A 185 1.60 32.42 -11.11
C GLN A 185 0.12 32.03 -10.95
N GLU A 186 -0.79 32.95 -11.27
CA GLU A 186 -2.23 32.69 -11.23
C GLU A 186 -2.69 31.75 -12.36
N ALA A 187 -2.04 31.83 -13.50
CA ALA A 187 -2.25 30.95 -14.65
C ALA A 187 -0.92 30.72 -15.41
N TRP A 188 -0.81 29.57 -16.03
CA TRP A 188 0.30 29.17 -16.88
C TRP A 188 -0.16 29.00 -18.30
N ASN A 189 0.58 29.54 -19.26
CA ASN A 189 0.32 29.27 -20.67
C ASN A 189 1.28 28.20 -21.18
N LEU A 190 0.80 26.95 -21.23
CA LEU A 190 1.61 25.81 -21.66
C LEU A 190 1.48 25.62 -23.18
N PRO A 191 2.58 25.33 -23.89
CA PRO A 191 2.53 24.94 -25.30
C PRO A 191 1.56 23.77 -25.50
N ILE A 192 0.71 23.82 -26.53
CA ILE A 192 -0.27 22.78 -26.91
C ILE A 192 -1.53 22.78 -26.02
N VAL A 193 -1.40 22.95 -24.69
CA VAL A 193 -2.53 22.87 -23.74
C VAL A 193 -3.24 24.22 -23.59
N GLY A 194 -2.51 25.32 -23.76
CA GLY A 194 -3.00 26.68 -23.55
C GLY A 194 -3.00 27.09 -22.08
N GLU A 195 -3.95 27.93 -21.69
CA GLU A 195 -4.08 28.43 -20.32
C GLU A 195 -4.43 27.29 -19.35
N THR A 196 -3.60 27.13 -18.33
CA THR A 196 -3.70 26.07 -17.32
C THR A 196 -3.64 26.66 -15.93
N ARG A 197 -4.40 26.05 -15.00
CA ARG A 197 -4.43 26.42 -13.60
C ARG A 197 -3.23 25.85 -12.83
N PRO A 198 -2.78 26.46 -11.73
CA PRO A 198 -1.63 26.00 -10.96
C PRO A 198 -1.70 24.52 -10.58
N TRP A 199 -2.85 24.02 -10.11
CA TRP A 199 -3.01 22.62 -9.72
C TRP A 199 -2.89 21.64 -10.92
N GLN A 200 -3.28 22.07 -12.12
CA GLN A 200 -3.12 21.27 -13.35
C GLN A 200 -1.63 21.14 -13.73
N VAL A 201 -0.86 22.22 -13.57
CA VAL A 201 0.58 22.22 -13.80
C VAL A 201 1.31 21.24 -12.88
N VAL A 202 0.86 21.14 -11.61
CA VAL A 202 1.42 20.16 -10.66
C VAL A 202 1.29 18.73 -11.18
N PHE A 203 0.14 18.35 -11.74
CA PHE A 203 -0.06 17.01 -12.31
C PHE A 203 0.83 16.75 -13.53
N PHE A 204 1.10 17.76 -14.36
CA PHE A 204 2.06 17.62 -15.46
C PHE A 204 3.49 17.44 -14.95
N ILE A 205 3.94 18.24 -13.97
CA ILE A 205 5.29 18.16 -13.40
C ILE A 205 5.52 16.80 -12.74
N VAL A 206 4.51 16.23 -12.08
CA VAL A 206 4.63 14.96 -11.39
C VAL A 206 4.45 13.77 -12.35
N GLY A 207 3.47 13.81 -13.24
CA GLY A 207 3.13 12.68 -14.11
C GLY A 207 4.08 12.50 -15.29
N MET A 208 4.43 13.58 -16.01
CA MET A 208 5.23 13.44 -17.24
C MET A 208 6.60 12.76 -17.07
N PRO A 209 7.39 13.06 -16.01
CA PRO A 209 8.66 12.37 -15.80
C PRO A 209 8.52 10.86 -15.64
N GLY A 210 7.43 10.39 -15.03
CA GLY A 210 7.19 8.96 -14.82
C GLY A 210 7.05 8.16 -16.12
N VAL A 211 6.52 8.77 -17.18
CA VAL A 211 6.44 8.14 -18.51
C VAL A 211 7.84 7.80 -19.03
N LEU A 212 8.80 8.72 -18.89
CA LEU A 212 10.20 8.48 -19.28
C LEU A 212 10.91 7.53 -18.33
N LEU A 213 10.65 7.66 -17.02
CA LEU A 213 11.25 6.82 -15.99
C LEU A 213 10.76 5.37 -16.06
N ALA A 214 9.63 5.09 -16.71
CA ALA A 214 9.18 3.73 -17.00
C ALA A 214 10.21 2.94 -17.82
N LEU A 215 11.03 3.62 -18.65
CA LEU A 215 12.13 3.00 -19.39
C LEU A 215 13.21 2.42 -18.48
N LEU A 216 13.34 2.91 -17.24
CA LEU A 216 14.25 2.36 -16.24
C LEU A 216 13.98 0.86 -15.96
N MET A 217 12.73 0.41 -16.12
CA MET A 217 12.39 -1.01 -15.95
C MET A 217 13.08 -1.92 -16.99
N TYR A 218 13.48 -1.40 -18.14
CA TYR A 218 14.21 -2.19 -19.14
C TYR A 218 15.67 -2.46 -18.76
N THR A 219 16.22 -1.76 -17.77
CA THR A 219 17.54 -2.09 -17.18
C THR A 219 17.46 -3.33 -16.27
N VAL A 220 16.26 -3.69 -15.84
CA VAL A 220 15.98 -4.91 -15.05
C VAL A 220 15.84 -6.10 -15.99
N ARG A 221 16.64 -7.15 -15.78
CA ARG A 221 16.51 -8.41 -16.53
C ARG A 221 15.36 -9.23 -15.96
N GLU A 222 14.62 -9.94 -16.79
CA GLU A 222 13.62 -10.89 -16.33
C GLU A 222 14.32 -12.14 -15.76
N PRO A 223 14.17 -12.47 -14.45
CA PRO A 223 14.82 -13.64 -13.86
C PRO A 223 14.08 -14.92 -14.25
N ILE A 224 14.79 -16.05 -14.16
CA ILE A 224 14.18 -17.37 -14.26
C ILE A 224 13.16 -17.52 -13.11
N ARG A 225 11.95 -17.99 -13.45
CA ARG A 225 10.90 -18.24 -12.43
C ARG A 225 11.27 -19.41 -11.55
N ARG A 226 11.23 -19.21 -10.23
CA ARG A 226 11.61 -20.20 -9.24
C ARG A 226 10.42 -20.67 -8.42
N GLY A 227 10.47 -21.95 -7.98
CA GLY A 227 9.44 -22.52 -7.10
C GLY A 227 8.11 -22.84 -7.79
N VAL A 228 8.08 -22.83 -9.11
CA VAL A 228 6.99 -23.42 -9.87
C VAL A 228 7.16 -24.95 -9.78
N ARG A 229 6.42 -25.63 -8.91
CA ARG A 229 6.31 -27.10 -9.00
C ARG A 229 5.72 -27.43 -10.35
N SER A 230 6.53 -27.98 -11.24
CA SER A 230 6.06 -28.52 -12.51
C SER A 230 5.31 -29.81 -12.22
N VAL A 231 4.01 -29.71 -12.04
CA VAL A 231 3.12 -30.87 -12.24
C VAL A 231 3.03 -31.00 -13.76
N LYS A 232 3.35 -32.20 -14.29
CA LYS A 232 3.14 -32.51 -15.70
C LYS A 232 1.63 -32.38 -15.96
N ALA A 233 1.25 -31.26 -16.54
CA ALA A 233 -0.10 -31.14 -17.10
C ALA A 233 -0.20 -32.09 -18.30
N THR A 234 -1.39 -32.55 -18.60
CA THR A 234 -1.75 -33.41 -19.73
C THR A 234 -1.25 -32.87 -21.06
N ASP A 235 -0.90 -31.58 -21.14
CA ASP A 235 -0.40 -30.87 -22.36
C ASP A 235 1.10 -30.51 -22.29
N GLY A 236 1.89 -31.12 -21.41
CA GLY A 236 3.34 -30.93 -21.35
C GLY A 236 3.80 -29.57 -20.80
N LYS A 237 2.92 -28.67 -20.37
CA LYS A 237 3.27 -27.40 -19.74
C LYS A 237 3.26 -27.56 -18.21
N PRO A 238 4.23 -26.99 -17.49
CA PRO A 238 4.21 -27.05 -16.02
C PRO A 238 3.03 -26.28 -15.47
N ALA A 239 2.10 -26.98 -14.82
CA ALA A 239 0.98 -26.38 -14.11
C ALA A 239 1.30 -26.32 -12.62
N VAL A 240 1.03 -25.18 -11.98
CA VAL A 240 1.11 -25.02 -10.52
C VAL A 240 -0.14 -25.64 -9.93
N GLU A 241 0.01 -26.67 -9.09
CA GLU A 241 -1.11 -27.24 -8.33
C GLU A 241 -1.61 -26.18 -7.34
N GLN A 242 -2.69 -25.51 -7.70
CA GLN A 242 -3.36 -24.55 -6.83
C GLN A 242 -4.40 -25.29 -5.99
N THR A 243 -4.39 -25.02 -4.68
CA THR A 243 -5.45 -25.50 -3.80
C THR A 243 -6.81 -25.03 -4.33
N PRO A 244 -7.77 -25.92 -4.51
CA PRO A 244 -9.10 -25.56 -5.01
C PRO A 244 -9.73 -24.49 -4.14
N MET A 245 -10.32 -23.47 -4.75
CA MET A 245 -10.98 -22.36 -4.04
C MET A 245 -12.03 -22.85 -3.03
N ARG A 246 -12.67 -23.99 -3.29
CA ARG A 246 -13.63 -24.61 -2.38
C ARG A 246 -13.00 -24.98 -1.02
N GLU A 247 -11.78 -25.51 -1.03
CA GLU A 247 -11.05 -25.87 0.21
C GLU A 247 -10.62 -24.64 0.99
N VAL A 248 -10.17 -23.60 0.28
CA VAL A 248 -9.85 -22.30 0.91
C VAL A 248 -11.06 -21.69 1.57
N ILE A 249 -12.21 -21.66 0.88
CA ILE A 249 -13.47 -21.18 1.44
C ILE A 249 -13.91 -22.02 2.64
N ALA A 250 -13.75 -23.34 2.58
CA ALA A 250 -14.09 -24.23 3.71
C ALA A 250 -13.21 -23.91 4.93
N TYR A 251 -11.89 -23.72 4.73
CA TYR A 251 -10.97 -23.33 5.81
C TYR A 251 -11.29 -21.96 6.39
N LEU A 252 -11.60 -20.98 5.52
CA LEU A 252 -12.01 -19.63 5.95
C LEU A 252 -13.32 -19.69 6.75
N LYS A 253 -14.31 -20.47 6.31
CA LYS A 253 -15.57 -20.68 7.05
C LYS A 253 -15.35 -21.35 8.41
N ALA A 254 -14.48 -22.36 8.50
CA ALA A 254 -14.15 -23.00 9.77
C ALA A 254 -13.48 -22.05 10.77
N ASN A 255 -12.80 -21.01 10.27
CA ASN A 255 -12.09 -19.98 11.05
C ASN A 255 -12.69 -18.57 10.89
N TRP A 256 -13.97 -18.46 10.51
CA TRP A 256 -14.61 -17.21 10.09
C TRP A 256 -14.46 -16.05 11.10
N MET A 257 -14.59 -16.37 12.40
CA MET A 257 -14.48 -15.35 13.46
C MET A 257 -13.07 -14.74 13.51
N THR A 258 -12.02 -15.56 13.32
CA THR A 258 -10.65 -15.09 13.27
C THR A 258 -10.44 -14.19 12.07
N PHE A 259 -10.92 -14.61 10.88
CA PHE A 259 -10.79 -13.81 9.66
C PHE A 259 -11.59 -12.53 9.71
N LEU A 260 -12.80 -12.56 10.26
CA LEU A 260 -13.62 -11.36 10.46
C LEU A 260 -12.90 -10.37 11.37
N CYS A 261 -12.51 -10.79 12.57
CA CYS A 261 -11.87 -9.92 13.55
C CYS A 261 -10.54 -9.37 13.04
N HIS A 262 -9.74 -10.21 12.40
CA HIS A 262 -8.45 -9.81 11.82
C HIS A 262 -8.65 -8.84 10.65
N ASN A 263 -9.38 -9.25 9.60
CA ASN A 263 -9.49 -8.47 8.37
C ASN A 263 -10.19 -7.13 8.60
N VAL A 264 -11.31 -7.13 9.32
CA VAL A 264 -12.05 -5.89 9.60
C VAL A 264 -11.32 -5.04 10.64
N GLY A 265 -10.75 -5.65 11.69
CA GLY A 265 -9.98 -4.92 12.69
C GLY A 265 -8.81 -4.14 12.08
N PHE A 266 -7.95 -4.80 11.31
CA PHE A 266 -6.83 -4.12 10.65
C PHE A 266 -7.27 -3.21 9.49
N ALA A 267 -8.36 -3.53 8.79
CA ALA A 267 -8.92 -2.63 7.78
C ALA A 267 -9.41 -1.31 8.37
N LEU A 268 -9.97 -1.31 9.58
CA LEU A 268 -10.40 -0.10 10.28
C LEU A 268 -9.20 0.76 10.74
N LEU A 269 -8.07 0.16 11.13
CA LEU A 269 -6.84 0.91 11.40
C LEU A 269 -6.31 1.56 10.11
N SER A 270 -6.34 0.82 9.00
CA SER A 270 -5.99 1.36 7.69
C SER A 270 -6.95 2.48 7.25
N PHE A 271 -8.24 2.32 7.52
CA PHE A 271 -9.28 3.32 7.25
C PHE A 271 -9.00 4.64 7.97
N SER A 272 -8.68 4.58 9.27
CA SER A 272 -8.29 5.76 10.03
C SER A 272 -7.01 6.39 9.48
N SER A 273 -6.00 5.58 9.16
CA SER A 273 -4.72 6.04 8.63
C SER A 273 -4.82 6.72 7.27
N TYR A 274 -5.54 6.11 6.31
CA TYR A 274 -5.75 6.71 4.97
C TYR A 274 -6.66 7.93 5.03
N GLY A 275 -7.71 7.90 5.87
CA GLY A 275 -8.56 9.07 6.11
C GLY A 275 -7.76 10.25 6.66
N ALA A 276 -6.92 10.01 7.66
CA ALA A 276 -6.03 11.01 8.23
C ALA A 276 -5.02 11.54 7.19
N SER A 277 -4.36 10.65 6.46
CA SER A 277 -3.38 11.03 5.43
C SER A 277 -3.97 11.94 4.36
N ALA A 278 -5.23 11.73 3.97
CA ALA A 278 -5.90 12.55 2.98
C ALA A 278 -6.28 13.94 3.50
N TRP A 279 -6.70 14.05 4.77
CA TRP A 279 -7.35 15.25 5.28
C TRP A 279 -6.51 16.07 6.28
N ILE A 280 -5.42 15.52 6.84
CA ILE A 280 -4.50 16.29 7.71
C ILE A 280 -3.94 17.52 7.01
N PRO A 281 -3.43 17.47 5.76
CA PRO A 281 -2.94 18.66 5.08
C PRO A 281 -4.04 19.75 4.99
N THR A 282 -5.24 19.37 4.56
CA THR A 282 -6.37 20.29 4.46
C THR A 282 -6.79 20.86 5.81
N MET A 283 -6.76 20.05 6.89
CA MET A 283 -7.01 20.51 8.25
C MET A 283 -6.05 21.64 8.65
N PHE A 284 -4.75 21.46 8.41
CA PHE A 284 -3.75 22.48 8.77
C PHE A 284 -3.93 23.77 7.96
N VAL A 285 -4.24 23.64 6.70
CA VAL A 285 -4.49 24.82 5.84
C VAL A 285 -5.76 25.57 6.27
N ARG A 286 -6.84 24.84 6.58
CA ARG A 286 -8.12 25.46 6.99
C ARG A 286 -8.08 26.04 8.39
N ARG A 287 -7.53 25.30 9.35
CA ARG A 287 -7.59 25.63 10.78
C ARG A 287 -6.50 26.59 11.23
N TYR A 288 -5.26 26.38 10.72
CA TYR A 288 -4.08 27.14 11.17
C TYR A 288 -3.56 28.13 10.10
N GLY A 289 -4.16 28.18 8.92
CA GLY A 289 -3.72 29.06 7.84
C GLY A 289 -2.38 28.70 7.23
N TRP A 290 -1.89 27.47 7.41
CA TRP A 290 -0.64 27.03 6.83
C TRP A 290 -0.71 26.95 5.30
N THR A 291 0.41 27.11 4.63
CA THR A 291 0.52 26.83 3.21
C THR A 291 0.63 25.32 2.95
N GLU A 292 0.22 24.89 1.78
CA GLU A 292 0.33 23.49 1.32
C GLU A 292 1.80 23.02 1.39
N ALA A 293 2.76 23.90 1.09
CA ALA A 293 4.18 23.62 1.19
C ALA A 293 4.63 23.38 2.64
N ALA A 294 4.20 24.25 3.57
CA ALA A 294 4.60 24.13 4.97
C ALA A 294 4.12 22.82 5.61
N ILE A 295 2.82 22.49 5.41
CA ILE A 295 2.29 21.23 5.93
C ILE A 295 2.83 20.03 5.18
N GLY A 296 3.05 20.13 3.88
CA GLY A 296 3.67 19.07 3.07
C GLY A 296 5.06 18.70 3.60
N GLN A 297 5.89 19.68 3.94
CA GLN A 297 7.20 19.43 4.53
C GLN A 297 7.10 18.84 5.94
N ALA A 298 6.34 19.46 6.85
CA ALA A 298 6.24 19.01 8.24
C ALA A 298 5.61 17.62 8.35
N TYR A 299 4.45 17.42 7.74
CA TYR A 299 3.76 16.13 7.79
C TYR A 299 4.48 15.05 6.96
N GLY A 300 5.09 15.44 5.84
CA GLY A 300 5.91 14.54 5.04
C GLY A 300 7.09 13.97 5.82
N LEU A 301 7.80 14.79 6.61
CA LEU A 301 8.87 14.32 7.51
C LEU A 301 8.32 13.37 8.60
N ILE A 302 7.17 13.69 9.19
CA ILE A 302 6.53 12.82 10.18
C ILE A 302 6.21 11.46 9.56
N VAL A 303 5.59 11.42 8.39
CA VAL A 303 5.25 10.17 7.71
C VAL A 303 6.51 9.40 7.32
N ALA A 304 7.51 10.05 6.73
CA ALA A 304 8.75 9.39 6.32
C ALA A 304 9.51 8.78 7.50
N ILE A 305 9.57 9.45 8.64
CA ILE A 305 10.39 9.04 9.79
C ILE A 305 9.55 8.27 10.80
N ALA A 306 8.54 8.91 11.39
CA ALA A 306 7.78 8.32 12.49
C ALA A 306 6.99 7.08 12.04
N SER A 307 6.33 7.12 10.86
CA SER A 307 5.59 5.95 10.37
C SER A 307 6.51 4.80 9.98
N THR A 308 7.67 5.08 9.37
CA THR A 308 8.67 4.03 9.09
C THR A 308 9.18 3.38 10.37
N LEU A 309 9.50 4.17 11.38
CA LEU A 309 9.93 3.67 12.69
C LEU A 309 8.81 2.88 13.37
N GLY A 310 7.56 3.31 13.24
CA GLY A 310 6.39 2.63 13.80
C GLY A 310 6.21 1.22 13.25
N VAL A 311 6.29 1.04 11.93
CA VAL A 311 6.20 -0.30 11.29
C VAL A 311 7.31 -1.22 11.76
N VAL A 312 8.55 -0.71 11.80
CA VAL A 312 9.72 -1.48 12.26
C VAL A 312 9.57 -1.86 13.74
N ALA A 313 9.15 -0.91 14.58
CA ALA A 313 8.93 -1.14 15.99
C ALA A 313 7.80 -2.15 16.24
N GLY A 314 6.69 -2.06 15.49
CA GLY A 314 5.59 -3.03 15.55
C GLY A 314 6.05 -4.45 15.22
N GLY A 315 6.81 -4.63 14.14
CA GLY A 315 7.38 -5.92 13.76
C GLY A 315 8.32 -6.48 14.83
N ARG A 316 9.28 -5.67 15.30
CA ARG A 316 10.23 -6.08 16.35
C ARG A 316 9.56 -6.43 17.68
N LEU A 317 8.52 -5.67 18.05
CA LEU A 317 7.74 -5.96 19.26
C LEU A 317 7.02 -7.30 19.15
N ALA A 318 6.46 -7.61 17.97
CA ALA A 318 5.80 -8.90 17.73
C ALA A 318 6.82 -10.07 17.78
N ASP A 319 8.01 -9.91 17.19
CA ASP A 319 9.07 -10.91 17.26
C ASP A 319 9.52 -11.15 18.71
N TRP A 320 9.79 -10.07 19.45
CA TRP A 320 10.18 -10.13 20.86
C TRP A 320 9.12 -10.79 21.77
N MET A 321 7.84 -10.52 21.52
CA MET A 321 6.74 -11.19 22.24
C MET A 321 6.63 -12.66 21.87
N THR A 322 6.85 -13.00 20.60
CA THR A 322 6.83 -14.40 20.11
C THR A 322 7.97 -15.21 20.71
N GLU A 323 9.19 -14.68 20.78
CA GLU A 323 10.33 -15.31 21.45
C GLU A 323 10.07 -15.58 22.93
N ARG A 324 9.22 -14.78 23.58
CA ARG A 324 8.76 -14.98 24.95
C ARG A 324 7.54 -15.89 25.11
N GLY A 325 7.13 -16.56 24.03
CA GLY A 325 6.07 -17.56 24.04
C GLY A 325 4.67 -17.01 23.74
N SER A 326 4.51 -15.73 23.38
CA SER A 326 3.21 -15.18 22.98
C SER A 326 2.87 -15.63 21.55
N ARG A 327 1.94 -16.57 21.42
CA ARG A 327 1.49 -17.11 20.12
C ARG A 327 0.61 -16.14 19.35
N ASP A 328 0.03 -15.16 20.00
CA ASP A 328 -0.89 -14.14 19.49
C ASP A 328 -0.24 -12.75 19.38
N ALA A 329 1.09 -12.69 19.40
CA ALA A 329 1.89 -11.47 19.42
C ALA A 329 1.47 -10.48 18.31
N THR A 330 1.23 -10.95 17.10
CA THR A 330 0.85 -10.12 15.95
C THR A 330 -0.48 -9.39 16.16
N LEU A 331 -1.49 -10.07 16.73
CA LEU A 331 -2.77 -9.42 17.08
C LEU A 331 -2.62 -8.48 18.25
N ARG A 332 -1.86 -8.87 19.28
CA ARG A 332 -1.62 -8.02 20.45
C ARG A 332 -0.91 -6.72 20.10
N VAL A 333 0.06 -6.74 19.20
CA VAL A 333 0.72 -5.52 18.76
C VAL A 333 -0.26 -4.59 18.04
N GLY A 334 -1.13 -5.12 17.18
CA GLY A 334 -2.20 -4.33 16.56
C GLY A 334 -3.15 -3.73 17.59
N LEU A 335 -3.58 -4.52 18.58
CA LEU A 335 -4.42 -4.08 19.69
C LEU A 335 -3.74 -2.99 20.53
N MET A 336 -2.50 -3.20 20.96
CA MET A 336 -1.73 -2.25 21.75
C MET A 336 -1.54 -0.93 21.01
N ALA A 337 -1.17 -0.98 19.73
CA ALA A 337 -1.01 0.21 18.91
C ALA A 337 -2.32 0.99 18.77
N SER A 338 -3.45 0.28 18.61
CA SER A 338 -4.78 0.90 18.55
C SER A 338 -5.16 1.59 19.86
N VAL A 339 -4.93 0.95 21.01
CA VAL A 339 -5.23 1.53 22.33
C VAL A 339 -4.32 2.73 22.63
N MET A 340 -3.02 2.58 22.41
CA MET A 340 -2.05 3.65 22.67
C MET A 340 -2.23 4.87 21.74
N TRP A 341 -2.87 4.71 20.60
CA TRP A 341 -3.16 5.79 19.68
C TRP A 341 -4.14 6.84 20.27
N PHE A 342 -5.09 6.44 21.13
CA PHE A 342 -6.18 7.32 21.60
C PHE A 342 -5.70 8.66 22.17
N PRO A 343 -4.75 8.71 23.13
CA PRO A 343 -4.37 10.00 23.73
C PRO A 343 -3.80 10.98 22.70
N PHE A 344 -3.10 10.50 21.70
CA PHE A 344 -2.47 11.33 20.67
C PHE A 344 -3.39 11.62 19.49
N GLY A 345 -4.07 10.57 18.98
CA GLY A 345 -4.96 10.65 17.84
C GLY A 345 -6.22 11.46 18.12
N MET A 346 -6.72 11.44 19.33
CA MET A 346 -7.85 12.28 19.74
C MET A 346 -7.41 13.72 20.06
N ALA A 347 -6.20 13.92 20.57
CA ALA A 347 -5.77 15.23 21.02
C ALA A 347 -5.33 16.15 19.87
N TYR A 348 -4.57 15.63 18.85
CA TYR A 348 -4.01 16.51 17.83
C TYR A 348 -5.06 17.33 17.05
N PRO A 349 -6.27 16.83 16.73
CA PRO A 349 -7.27 17.62 16.04
C PRO A 349 -7.90 18.72 16.90
N LEU A 350 -7.78 18.61 18.21
CA LEU A 350 -8.38 19.54 19.17
C LEU A 350 -7.46 20.71 19.53
N MET A 351 -6.16 20.61 19.20
CA MET A 351 -5.21 21.66 19.57
C MET A 351 -5.55 22.99 18.91
N SER A 352 -5.44 24.09 19.70
CA SER A 352 -5.60 25.45 19.20
C SER A 352 -4.38 25.93 18.41
N GLU A 353 -3.19 25.43 18.76
CA GLU A 353 -1.92 25.80 18.13
C GLU A 353 -1.38 24.68 17.24
N ALA A 354 -0.89 25.04 16.07
CA ALA A 354 -0.31 24.12 15.10
C ALA A 354 0.92 23.36 15.62
N SER A 355 1.74 24.00 16.46
CA SER A 355 2.92 23.40 17.09
C SER A 355 2.59 22.17 17.94
N TRP A 356 1.57 22.26 18.79
CA TRP A 356 1.10 21.14 19.60
C TRP A 356 0.43 20.06 18.74
N ALA A 357 -0.33 20.46 17.72
CA ALA A 357 -0.93 19.50 16.79
C ALA A 357 0.15 18.68 16.07
N ILE A 358 1.22 19.31 15.55
CA ILE A 358 2.36 18.62 14.93
C ILE A 358 3.09 17.72 15.95
N ALA A 359 3.33 18.18 17.16
CA ALA A 359 4.00 17.39 18.19
C ALA A 359 3.23 16.09 18.50
N LEU A 360 1.90 16.18 18.63
CA LEU A 360 1.04 15.03 18.89
C LEU A 360 0.84 14.12 17.67
N LEU A 361 0.97 14.65 16.46
CA LEU A 361 0.94 13.86 15.23
C LEU A 361 2.13 12.89 15.11
N ILE A 362 3.28 13.21 15.71
CA ILE A 362 4.47 12.33 15.67
C ILE A 362 4.15 10.96 16.30
N PRO A 363 3.76 10.87 17.61
CA PRO A 363 3.39 9.59 18.21
C PRO A 363 2.13 8.99 17.60
N ALA A 364 1.15 9.79 17.17
CA ALA A 364 -0.04 9.29 16.49
C ALA A 364 0.30 8.57 15.19
N ALA A 365 1.17 9.13 14.34
CA ALA A 365 1.62 8.52 13.08
C ALA A 365 2.47 7.26 13.32
N PHE A 366 3.35 7.29 14.32
CA PHE A 366 4.14 6.13 14.74
C PHE A 366 3.23 4.94 15.12
N LEU A 367 2.24 5.18 15.98
CA LEU A 367 1.32 4.15 16.46
C LEU A 367 0.36 3.67 15.37
N ALA A 368 -0.14 4.58 14.52
CA ALA A 368 -1.03 4.24 13.42
C ALA A 368 -0.35 3.34 12.37
N SER A 369 0.97 3.41 12.23
CA SER A 369 1.72 2.62 11.25
C SER A 369 2.18 1.25 11.77
N ALA A 370 2.35 1.07 13.07
CA ALA A 370 2.82 -0.19 13.67
C ALA A 370 2.03 -1.44 13.25
N PRO A 371 0.69 -1.40 13.09
CA PRO A 371 -0.11 -2.54 12.64
C PRO A 371 0.19 -3.03 11.22
N PHE A 372 0.69 -2.18 10.33
CA PHE A 372 0.88 -2.55 8.92
C PHE A 372 1.94 -3.63 8.69
N GLY A 373 2.91 -3.75 9.60
CA GLY A 373 3.93 -4.82 9.54
C GLY A 373 3.40 -6.16 10.05
N VAL A 374 2.55 -6.14 11.09
CA VAL A 374 2.11 -7.36 11.79
C VAL A 374 0.83 -7.98 11.21
N ALA A 375 -0.02 -7.18 10.57
CA ALA A 375 -1.28 -7.68 10.02
C ALA A 375 -1.08 -8.74 8.92
N PRO A 376 -0.23 -8.54 7.89
CA PRO A 376 0.07 -9.59 6.93
C PRO A 376 0.74 -10.82 7.56
N ALA A 377 1.59 -10.61 8.57
CA ALA A 377 2.27 -11.70 9.28
C ALA A 377 1.28 -12.61 10.01
N ALA A 378 0.23 -12.04 10.63
CA ALA A 378 -0.83 -12.82 11.28
C ALA A 378 -1.56 -13.75 10.31
N ILE A 379 -1.85 -13.29 9.07
CA ILE A 379 -2.42 -14.13 8.01
C ILE A 379 -1.48 -15.31 7.68
N GLN A 380 -0.17 -15.03 7.54
CA GLN A 380 0.81 -16.08 7.24
C GLN A 380 0.93 -17.12 8.36
N GLN A 381 0.72 -16.72 9.62
CA GLN A 381 0.78 -17.60 10.79
C GLN A 381 -0.42 -18.55 10.90
N MET A 382 -1.62 -18.11 10.52
CA MET A 382 -2.86 -18.88 10.73
C MET A 382 -3.33 -19.67 9.49
N MET A 383 -2.60 -19.56 8.36
CA MET A 383 -2.98 -20.21 7.10
C MET A 383 -2.06 -21.37 6.72
N PRO A 384 -2.61 -22.48 6.20
CA PRO A 384 -1.81 -23.50 5.54
C PRO A 384 -0.98 -22.92 4.39
N ASN A 385 0.26 -23.42 4.22
CA ASN A 385 1.18 -22.89 3.20
C ASN A 385 0.56 -22.74 1.80
N PRO A 386 -0.20 -23.75 1.27
CA PRO A 386 -0.77 -23.66 -0.09
C PRO A 386 -1.88 -22.61 -0.23
N MET A 387 -2.47 -22.15 0.89
CA MET A 387 -3.61 -21.21 0.91
C MET A 387 -3.20 -19.76 1.27
N ARG A 388 -1.94 -19.53 1.69
CA ARG A 388 -1.46 -18.22 2.18
C ARG A 388 -1.61 -17.10 1.16
N GLY A 389 -1.34 -17.39 -0.11
CA GLY A 389 -1.46 -16.39 -1.19
C GLY A 389 -2.89 -15.89 -1.36
N GLN A 390 -3.86 -16.83 -1.36
CA GLN A 390 -5.27 -16.49 -1.52
C GLN A 390 -5.82 -15.73 -0.31
N ALA A 391 -5.46 -16.14 0.91
CA ALA A 391 -5.87 -15.43 2.12
C ALA A 391 -5.27 -14.01 2.20
N SER A 392 -4.01 -13.85 1.79
CA SER A 392 -3.38 -12.53 1.71
C SER A 392 -4.05 -11.63 0.66
N ALA A 393 -4.47 -12.19 -0.47
CA ALA A 393 -5.22 -11.46 -1.48
C ALA A 393 -6.59 -10.97 -0.96
N ILE A 394 -7.31 -11.82 -0.22
CA ILE A 394 -8.58 -11.45 0.42
C ILE A 394 -8.34 -10.35 1.47
N TYR A 395 -7.31 -10.48 2.30
CA TYR A 395 -6.94 -9.44 3.26
C TYR A 395 -6.65 -8.10 2.59
N LEU A 396 -5.81 -8.09 1.57
CA LEU A 396 -5.48 -6.87 0.82
C LEU A 396 -6.70 -6.26 0.13
N PHE A 397 -7.60 -7.11 -0.40
CA PHE A 397 -8.88 -6.66 -0.97
C PHE A 397 -9.70 -5.88 0.08
N VAL A 398 -9.88 -6.45 1.27
CA VAL A 398 -10.66 -5.84 2.36
C VAL A 398 -10.00 -4.55 2.85
N VAL A 399 -8.67 -4.56 3.07
CA VAL A 399 -7.92 -3.39 3.54
C VAL A 399 -7.93 -2.25 2.51
N ASN A 400 -7.78 -2.55 1.23
CA ASN A 400 -7.79 -1.52 0.20
C ASN A 400 -9.20 -0.94 0.01
N LEU A 401 -10.23 -1.79 0.00
CA LEU A 401 -11.60 -1.30 -0.20
C LEU A 401 -12.09 -0.49 1.00
N ILE A 402 -11.95 -1.03 2.22
CA ILE A 402 -12.39 -0.35 3.45
C ILE A 402 -11.40 0.76 3.81
N GLY A 403 -10.10 0.46 3.87
CA GLY A 403 -9.09 1.41 4.33
C GLY A 403 -8.88 2.54 3.33
N LEU A 404 -8.29 2.23 2.20
CA LEU A 404 -7.91 3.21 1.19
C LEU A 404 -9.16 3.81 0.50
N GLY A 405 -10.19 2.99 0.22
CA GLY A 405 -11.40 3.45 -0.48
C GLY A 405 -12.30 4.32 0.39
N LEU A 406 -12.73 3.79 1.53
CA LEU A 406 -13.73 4.46 2.35
C LEU A 406 -13.14 5.46 3.37
N GLY A 407 -11.88 5.32 3.80
CA GLY A 407 -11.27 6.20 4.80
C GLY A 407 -11.39 7.69 4.44
N PRO A 408 -10.81 8.14 3.33
CA PRO A 408 -10.92 9.54 2.90
C PRO A 408 -12.35 10.00 2.65
N LEU A 409 -13.19 9.11 2.09
CA LEU A 409 -14.58 9.42 1.75
C LEU A 409 -15.43 9.68 3.00
N VAL A 410 -15.34 8.83 4.03
CA VAL A 410 -16.17 8.94 5.24
C VAL A 410 -15.78 10.17 6.07
N VAL A 411 -14.49 10.53 6.15
CA VAL A 411 -14.08 11.81 6.78
C VAL A 411 -14.72 12.99 6.06
N ALA A 412 -14.70 12.99 4.72
CA ALA A 412 -15.31 14.01 3.89
C ALA A 412 -16.84 14.11 4.08
N MET A 413 -17.51 12.95 4.03
CA MET A 413 -18.96 12.87 4.24
C MET A 413 -19.36 13.38 5.63
N THR A 414 -18.56 13.08 6.65
CA THR A 414 -18.78 13.61 8.01
C THR A 414 -18.67 15.14 8.03
N THR A 415 -17.71 15.72 7.31
CA THR A 415 -17.56 17.17 7.20
C THR A 415 -18.77 17.80 6.46
N ASP A 416 -19.16 17.25 5.31
CA ASP A 416 -20.18 17.84 4.45
C ASP A 416 -21.62 17.64 4.99
N PHE A 417 -21.92 16.46 5.56
CA PHE A 417 -23.32 16.10 5.92
C PHE A 417 -23.61 16.17 7.41
N VAL A 418 -22.64 15.89 8.29
CA VAL A 418 -22.84 15.96 9.75
C VAL A 418 -22.58 17.38 10.23
N PHE A 419 -21.41 17.93 9.95
CA PHE A 419 -21.05 19.28 10.39
C PHE A 419 -21.56 20.37 9.48
N LYS A 420 -21.69 20.12 8.18
CA LYS A 420 -22.10 21.10 7.15
C LYS A 420 -21.21 22.36 7.09
N ASP A 421 -19.99 22.22 7.61
CA ASP A 421 -18.99 23.29 7.67
C ASP A 421 -17.60 22.72 7.37
N LYS A 422 -16.98 23.21 6.31
CA LYS A 422 -15.63 22.79 5.87
C LYS A 422 -14.53 23.07 6.91
N GLN A 423 -14.75 24.03 7.82
CA GLN A 423 -13.82 24.34 8.90
C GLN A 423 -13.79 23.22 9.97
N MET A 424 -14.85 22.42 10.04
CA MET A 424 -15.01 21.35 11.03
C MET A 424 -14.34 20.02 10.64
N VAL A 425 -13.51 20.00 9.60
CA VAL A 425 -12.76 18.80 9.17
C VAL A 425 -11.92 18.16 10.30
N HIS A 426 -11.45 18.96 11.25
CA HIS A 426 -10.72 18.47 12.42
C HIS A 426 -11.60 17.62 13.37
N TYR A 427 -12.87 17.96 13.54
CA TYR A 427 -13.83 17.12 14.27
C TYR A 427 -14.21 15.87 13.47
N SER A 428 -14.28 15.96 12.15
CA SER A 428 -14.49 14.76 11.31
C SER A 428 -13.36 13.77 11.46
N LEU A 429 -12.11 14.23 11.46
CA LEU A 429 -10.92 13.39 11.73
C LEU A 429 -10.97 12.78 13.12
N LEU A 430 -11.36 13.57 14.15
CA LEU A 430 -11.50 13.11 15.53
C LEU A 430 -12.52 11.98 15.64
N ILE A 431 -13.75 12.21 15.17
CA ILE A 431 -14.86 11.26 15.33
C ILE A 431 -14.60 9.98 14.52
N VAL A 432 -14.28 10.14 13.24
CA VAL A 432 -14.08 9.00 12.35
C VAL A 432 -12.87 8.16 12.78
N GLY A 433 -11.76 8.80 13.13
CA GLY A 433 -10.57 8.12 13.64
C GLY A 433 -10.84 7.40 14.95
N THR A 434 -11.48 8.07 15.93
CA THR A 434 -11.80 7.49 17.23
C THR A 434 -12.74 6.29 17.12
N LEU A 435 -13.82 6.39 16.35
CA LEU A 435 -14.75 5.28 16.13
C LEU A 435 -14.08 4.09 15.45
N ALA A 436 -13.25 4.35 14.42
CA ALA A 436 -12.51 3.29 13.76
C ALA A 436 -11.57 2.55 14.72
N HIS A 437 -10.82 3.28 15.55
CA HIS A 437 -9.95 2.68 16.58
C HIS A 437 -10.72 1.95 17.68
N LEU A 438 -11.86 2.47 18.14
CA LEU A 438 -12.71 1.80 19.13
C LEU A 438 -13.21 0.44 18.61
N VAL A 439 -13.79 0.42 17.42
CA VAL A 439 -14.30 -0.82 16.82
C VAL A 439 -13.15 -1.78 16.51
N SER A 440 -12.02 -1.28 15.97
CA SER A 440 -10.83 -2.09 15.74
C SER A 440 -10.29 -2.72 17.02
N THR A 441 -10.17 -1.93 18.10
CA THR A 441 -9.73 -2.41 19.41
C THR A 441 -10.62 -3.55 19.91
N ALA A 442 -11.94 -3.37 19.84
CA ALA A 442 -12.90 -4.39 20.24
C ALA A 442 -12.76 -5.68 19.38
N LEU A 443 -12.67 -5.53 18.06
CA LEU A 443 -12.53 -6.67 17.16
C LEU A 443 -11.20 -7.41 17.37
N LEU A 444 -10.09 -6.71 17.49
CA LEU A 444 -8.78 -7.33 17.72
C LEU A 444 -8.74 -8.03 19.09
N TRP A 445 -9.31 -7.43 20.12
CA TRP A 445 -9.40 -8.06 21.44
C TRP A 445 -10.24 -9.34 21.43
N VAL A 446 -11.47 -9.29 20.89
CA VAL A 446 -12.34 -10.46 20.72
C VAL A 446 -11.67 -11.50 19.83
N GLY A 447 -10.90 -11.08 18.83
CA GLY A 447 -10.20 -11.93 17.87
C GLY A 447 -9.05 -12.76 18.46
N ILE A 448 -8.49 -12.43 19.63
CA ILE A 448 -7.35 -13.13 20.24
C ILE A 448 -7.68 -14.61 20.48
N LYS A 449 -8.80 -14.92 21.13
CA LYS A 449 -9.18 -16.31 21.43
C LYS A 449 -9.46 -17.14 20.19
N PRO A 450 -10.26 -16.67 19.20
CA PRO A 450 -10.42 -17.35 17.92
C PRO A 450 -9.08 -17.55 17.16
N PHE A 451 -8.18 -16.57 17.18
CA PHE A 451 -6.88 -16.68 16.54
C PHE A 451 -6.03 -17.82 17.12
N LEU A 452 -5.95 -17.94 18.43
CA LEU A 452 -5.25 -19.05 19.09
C LEU A 452 -5.85 -20.41 18.70
N LYS A 453 -7.19 -20.53 18.66
CA LYS A 453 -7.87 -21.74 18.17
C LYS A 453 -7.54 -22.05 16.68
N SER A 454 -7.43 -21.02 15.85
CA SER A 454 -7.03 -21.20 14.45
C SER A 454 -5.60 -21.69 14.31
N LEU A 455 -4.68 -21.26 15.19
CA LEU A 455 -3.31 -21.79 15.24
C LEU A 455 -3.27 -23.27 15.66
N ASP A 456 -4.14 -23.69 16.58
CA ASP A 456 -4.24 -25.11 16.99
C ASP A 456 -4.81 -25.95 15.85
N ARG A 457 -5.89 -25.52 15.19
CA ARG A 457 -6.44 -26.21 14.01
C ARG A 457 -5.43 -26.32 12.85
N LEU A 458 -4.56 -25.31 12.68
CA LEU A 458 -3.51 -25.38 11.66
C LEU A 458 -2.51 -26.50 11.96
N LYS A 459 -2.16 -26.73 13.23
CA LYS A 459 -1.30 -27.85 13.63
C LYS A 459 -1.94 -29.20 13.31
N GLU A 460 -3.23 -29.36 13.66
CA GLU A 460 -4.01 -30.57 13.35
C GLU A 460 -4.11 -30.82 11.84
N TRP A 461 -4.34 -29.75 11.06
CA TRP A 461 -4.39 -29.85 9.60
C TRP A 461 -3.07 -30.32 9.00
N THR A 462 -1.94 -29.84 9.53
CA THR A 462 -0.59 -30.22 9.07
C THR A 462 -0.25 -31.67 9.43
N VAL A 463 -0.67 -32.14 10.59
CA VAL A 463 -0.47 -33.53 11.02
C VAL A 463 -1.29 -34.51 10.18
N ASN A 464 -2.52 -34.13 9.80
CA ASN A 464 -3.40 -35.00 9.00
C ASN A 464 -3.01 -35.09 7.51
N GLN A 465 -2.05 -34.25 7.05
CA GLN A 465 -1.54 -34.28 5.67
C GLN A 465 -0.10 -34.85 5.57
N ALA A 466 0.57 -35.07 6.69
CA ALA A 466 1.89 -35.70 6.78
C ALA A 466 1.77 -37.22 6.91
#